data_cf93fe88a1905149c46c552bc29ed2ee
#
_entry.id   cf93fe88a1905149c46c552bc29ed2ee
#
_cell.length_a   1.000
_cell.length_b   1.000
_cell.length_c   1.000
_cell.angle_alpha   90.00
_cell.angle_beta   90.00
_cell.angle_gamma   90.00
#
_symmetry.space_group_name_H-M   'P 1'
#
loop_
_entity.id
_entity.type
_entity.pdbx_description
1 polymer ?
#
loop_
_entity_poly.entity_id
_entity_poly.type
_entity_poly.pdbx_seq_one_letter_code
_entity_poly.pdbx_strand_id
1 'polypeptide(L)'
;MSGVRVLVGTRKGAFILESDGKRKDWKVSGPHFAGWEIYHLKGSKVDPNRIFASQTSGWFGQIIQRSDDGGKTWHQPGTPAGEPTTTPDGMPKAESNKFAYDDSPETGKPMTTHQWYDGTAHPWEFKRVWHLEPSLSDPDTVYAGVEDAAMFKSTDGAKNWKELSGLRGHGTGAQWQPGAGGLGLHTILIDPKNEKRMYIAISAAGAFRTDDGGLTWKPINRGLKSQYIPDPNAEIGHCVHRLALHGSKPNTVFMQKHWDVMRTDDSGDNWREVRQSPDGFWLRDRRARARTRDHLCGADQE
;
A
#
# COMPACT_ATOMS: atom_id res chain seq x y z
N MET A 1 1.52 -23.52 -22.17
CA MET A 1 2.47 -23.21 -21.08
C MET A 1 2.06 -21.87 -20.51
N SER A 2 1.91 -21.76 -19.19
CA SER A 2 1.52 -20.50 -18.54
C SER A 2 2.70 -19.53 -18.61
N GLY A 3 2.51 -18.37 -19.26
CA GLY A 3 3.48 -17.29 -19.25
C GLY A 3 3.63 -16.70 -17.84
N VAL A 4 4.74 -16.04 -17.58
CA VAL A 4 5.03 -15.30 -16.34
C VAL A 4 5.19 -13.84 -16.70
N ARG A 5 4.54 -12.97 -15.95
CA ARG A 5 4.68 -11.52 -16.06
C ARG A 5 5.16 -10.95 -14.71
N VAL A 6 6.18 -10.10 -14.76
CA VAL A 6 6.67 -9.34 -13.61
C VAL A 6 6.44 -7.86 -13.89
N LEU A 7 5.77 -7.19 -12.98
CA LEU A 7 5.43 -5.78 -13.05
C LEU A 7 6.37 -5.00 -12.12
N VAL A 8 7.10 -4.01 -12.65
CA VAL A 8 8.14 -3.29 -11.92
C VAL A 8 7.90 -1.79 -12.01
N GLY A 9 7.48 -1.19 -10.88
CA GLY A 9 7.43 0.26 -10.71
C GLY A 9 8.80 0.78 -10.26
N THR A 10 9.22 1.90 -10.82
CA THR A 10 10.50 2.55 -10.50
C THR A 10 10.34 4.07 -10.47
N ARG A 11 11.37 4.79 -10.01
CA ARG A 11 11.46 6.25 -10.11
C ARG A 11 11.62 6.78 -11.54
N LYS A 12 11.81 5.90 -12.52
CA LYS A 12 12.06 6.26 -13.92
C LYS A 12 10.93 5.81 -14.86
N GLY A 13 9.85 5.27 -14.31
CA GLY A 13 8.73 4.71 -15.05
C GLY A 13 8.41 3.28 -14.66
N ALA A 14 7.48 2.67 -15.40
CA ALA A 14 7.10 1.27 -15.22
C ALA A 14 7.73 0.38 -16.29
N PHE A 15 8.04 -0.86 -15.90
CA PHE A 15 8.52 -1.91 -16.79
C PHE A 15 7.68 -3.17 -16.63
N ILE A 16 7.44 -3.85 -17.73
CA ILE A 16 6.77 -5.14 -17.77
C ILE A 16 7.74 -6.15 -18.36
N LEU A 17 8.02 -7.21 -17.59
CA LEU A 17 8.87 -8.30 -18.01
C LEU A 17 8.00 -9.53 -18.26
N GLU A 18 8.10 -10.12 -19.44
CA GLU A 18 7.35 -11.30 -19.83
C GLU A 18 8.29 -12.45 -20.18
N SER A 19 7.94 -13.65 -19.73
CA SER A 19 8.68 -14.87 -20.04
C SER A 19 7.73 -16.04 -20.22
N ASP A 20 8.19 -17.09 -20.86
CA ASP A 20 7.51 -18.38 -20.85
C ASP A 20 7.63 -19.05 -19.45
N GLY A 21 7.00 -20.21 -19.29
CA GLY A 21 7.05 -20.95 -18.02
C GLY A 21 8.46 -21.42 -17.61
N LYS A 22 9.45 -21.38 -18.52
CA LYS A 22 10.86 -21.76 -18.25
C LYS A 22 11.66 -20.64 -17.61
N ARG A 23 11.21 -19.37 -17.77
CA ARG A 23 11.83 -18.16 -17.18
C ARG A 23 13.31 -17.96 -17.54
N LYS A 24 13.74 -18.47 -18.71
CA LYS A 24 15.13 -18.32 -19.16
C LYS A 24 15.32 -17.03 -19.92
N ASP A 25 14.38 -16.71 -20.81
CA ASP A 25 14.42 -15.53 -21.65
C ASP A 25 13.29 -14.58 -21.24
N TRP A 26 13.61 -13.29 -21.15
CA TRP A 26 12.69 -12.25 -20.74
C TRP A 26 12.58 -11.16 -21.80
N LYS A 27 11.37 -10.86 -22.20
CA LYS A 27 11.06 -9.69 -22.99
C LYS A 27 10.72 -8.55 -22.03
N VAL A 28 11.40 -7.42 -22.17
CA VAL A 28 11.18 -6.23 -21.35
C VAL A 28 10.51 -5.17 -22.21
N SER A 29 9.41 -4.60 -21.73
CA SER A 29 8.76 -3.41 -22.28
C SER A 29 8.81 -2.26 -21.28
N GLY A 30 8.91 -1.03 -21.78
CA GLY A 30 9.06 0.18 -20.97
C GLY A 30 10.35 0.95 -21.31
N PRO A 31 10.63 2.07 -20.61
CA PRO A 31 9.82 2.61 -19.54
C PRO A 31 8.47 3.16 -20.04
N HIS A 32 7.36 2.66 -19.49
CA HIS A 32 6.09 3.36 -19.57
C HIS A 32 6.13 4.53 -18.57
N PHE A 33 5.54 5.66 -18.93
CA PHE A 33 5.54 6.87 -18.08
C PHE A 33 6.96 7.36 -17.76
N ALA A 34 7.83 7.47 -18.77
CA ALA A 34 9.22 7.84 -18.60
C ALA A 34 9.37 9.15 -17.81
N GLY A 35 10.23 9.13 -16.79
CA GLY A 35 10.48 10.28 -15.91
C GLY A 35 9.53 10.43 -14.73
N TRP A 36 8.52 9.55 -14.59
CA TRP A 36 7.60 9.55 -13.47
C TRP A 36 7.95 8.46 -12.46
N GLU A 37 7.69 8.73 -11.19
CA GLU A 37 7.76 7.70 -10.15
C GLU A 37 6.51 6.84 -10.20
N ILE A 38 6.71 5.53 -10.25
CA ILE A 38 5.64 4.53 -10.17
C ILE A 38 5.77 3.80 -8.84
N TYR A 39 4.96 4.22 -7.88
CA TYR A 39 4.97 3.63 -6.54
C TYR A 39 4.44 2.21 -6.51
N HIS A 40 3.40 1.94 -7.31
CA HIS A 40 2.82 0.61 -7.40
C HIS A 40 2.34 0.29 -8.80
N LEU A 41 2.55 -0.95 -9.21
CA LEU A 41 2.08 -1.51 -10.48
C LEU A 41 1.47 -2.87 -10.18
N LYS A 42 0.17 -3.04 -10.47
CA LYS A 42 -0.56 -4.24 -10.07
C LYS A 42 -1.51 -4.73 -11.15
N GLY A 43 -1.43 -6.02 -11.49
CA GLY A 43 -2.38 -6.68 -12.38
C GLY A 43 -3.57 -7.27 -11.63
N SER A 44 -4.74 -7.25 -12.27
CA SER A 44 -5.92 -7.97 -11.79
C SER A 44 -5.70 -9.48 -11.88
N LYS A 45 -6.23 -10.22 -10.92
CA LYS A 45 -6.28 -11.69 -10.97
C LYS A 45 -7.49 -12.20 -11.73
N VAL A 46 -8.52 -11.37 -11.91
CA VAL A 46 -9.76 -11.70 -12.60
C VAL A 46 -9.63 -11.44 -14.10
N ASP A 47 -8.99 -10.32 -14.46
CA ASP A 47 -8.70 -9.97 -15.85
C ASP A 47 -7.17 -9.81 -16.04
N PRO A 48 -6.50 -10.79 -16.65
CA PRO A 48 -5.05 -10.74 -16.86
C PRO A 48 -4.56 -9.57 -17.73
N ASN A 49 -5.45 -8.95 -18.51
CA ASN A 49 -5.13 -7.80 -19.35
C ASN A 49 -5.19 -6.48 -18.58
N ARG A 50 -5.89 -6.45 -17.44
CA ARG A 50 -6.06 -5.24 -16.65
C ARG A 50 -4.91 -5.04 -15.68
N ILE A 51 -4.25 -3.89 -15.83
CA ILE A 51 -3.14 -3.46 -14.97
C ILE A 51 -3.40 -2.03 -14.52
N PHE A 52 -3.14 -1.75 -13.25
CA PHE A 52 -3.20 -0.41 -12.68
C PHE A 52 -1.79 0.05 -12.29
N ALA A 53 -1.52 1.34 -12.51
CA ALA A 53 -0.27 1.98 -12.12
C ALA A 53 -0.54 3.25 -11.30
N SER A 54 0.17 3.39 -10.19
CA SER A 54 0.20 4.59 -9.36
C SER A 54 1.36 5.46 -9.83
N GLN A 55 1.06 6.44 -10.69
CA GLN A 55 1.99 7.40 -11.25
C GLN A 55 1.97 8.67 -10.40
N THR A 56 3.11 9.13 -9.90
CA THR A 56 3.18 10.32 -9.06
C THR A 56 4.37 11.20 -9.40
N SER A 57 4.25 12.48 -9.06
CA SER A 57 5.31 13.47 -9.16
C SER A 57 5.09 14.53 -8.09
N GLY A 58 6.17 15.01 -7.50
CA GLY A 58 6.11 16.16 -6.57
C GLY A 58 5.61 17.45 -7.21
N TRP A 59 5.63 17.55 -8.54
CA TRP A 59 5.20 18.73 -9.28
C TRP A 59 3.78 18.59 -9.85
N PHE A 60 3.45 17.40 -10.39
CA PHE A 60 2.21 17.18 -11.14
C PHE A 60 1.17 16.37 -10.37
N GLY A 61 1.48 15.98 -9.12
CA GLY A 61 0.57 15.22 -8.27
C GLY A 61 0.45 13.76 -8.65
N GLN A 62 -0.69 13.16 -8.29
CA GLN A 62 -0.99 11.75 -8.44
C GLN A 62 -1.87 11.51 -9.66
N ILE A 63 -1.55 10.48 -10.42
CA ILE A 63 -2.35 9.99 -11.56
C ILE A 63 -2.47 8.47 -11.42
N ILE A 64 -3.67 7.94 -11.57
CA ILE A 64 -3.89 6.50 -11.74
C ILE A 64 -3.97 6.22 -13.24
N GLN A 65 -3.14 5.30 -13.69
CA GLN A 65 -3.16 4.79 -15.06
C GLN A 65 -3.75 3.38 -15.07
N ARG A 66 -4.54 3.06 -16.11
CA ARG A 66 -5.08 1.73 -16.35
C ARG A 66 -4.75 1.26 -17.75
N SER A 67 -4.37 0.01 -17.86
CA SER A 67 -4.28 -0.73 -19.11
C SER A 67 -5.32 -1.84 -19.11
N ASP A 68 -5.96 -2.08 -20.25
CA ASP A 68 -6.91 -3.16 -20.50
C ASP A 68 -6.40 -4.15 -21.58
N ASP A 69 -5.13 -4.03 -21.97
CA ASP A 69 -4.47 -4.83 -23.01
C ASP A 69 -3.12 -5.42 -22.58
N GLY A 70 -2.94 -5.57 -21.28
CA GLY A 70 -1.72 -6.17 -20.71
C GLY A 70 -0.53 -5.23 -20.64
N GLY A 71 -0.76 -3.92 -20.68
CA GLY A 71 0.27 -2.89 -20.55
C GLY A 71 0.78 -2.35 -21.88
N LYS A 72 0.11 -2.66 -23.00
CA LYS A 72 0.51 -2.12 -24.32
C LYS A 72 0.08 -0.68 -24.47
N THR A 73 -1.17 -0.36 -24.05
CA THR A 73 -1.71 0.99 -24.00
C THR A 73 -2.20 1.36 -22.61
N TRP A 74 -2.20 2.64 -22.30
CA TRP A 74 -2.54 3.18 -21.00
C TRP A 74 -3.45 4.38 -21.12
N HIS A 75 -4.37 4.54 -20.17
CA HIS A 75 -5.26 5.70 -20.08
C HIS A 75 -5.57 6.04 -18.62
N GLN A 76 -5.97 7.28 -18.38
CA GLN A 76 -6.48 7.72 -17.09
C GLN A 76 -7.96 7.37 -16.99
N PRO A 77 -8.40 6.51 -16.05
CA PRO A 77 -9.81 6.18 -15.87
C PRO A 77 -10.65 7.42 -15.52
N GLY A 78 -11.84 7.53 -16.11
CA GLY A 78 -12.75 8.67 -15.87
C GLY A 78 -12.46 9.93 -16.67
N THR A 79 -11.39 9.97 -17.46
CA THR A 79 -11.22 10.99 -18.50
C THR A 79 -12.10 10.61 -19.69
N PRO A 80 -13.03 11.47 -20.14
CA PRO A 80 -13.86 11.20 -21.30
C PRO A 80 -13.01 10.94 -22.55
N ALA A 81 -13.50 10.11 -23.45
CA ALA A 81 -12.82 9.84 -24.71
C ALA A 81 -12.67 11.14 -25.52
N GLY A 82 -11.43 11.45 -25.92
CA GLY A 82 -11.12 12.69 -26.66
C GLY A 82 -10.85 13.91 -25.79
N GLU A 83 -11.07 13.83 -24.47
CA GLU A 83 -10.65 14.88 -23.55
C GLU A 83 -9.13 14.84 -23.34
N PRO A 84 -8.47 16.00 -23.31
CA PRO A 84 -7.03 16.04 -23.08
C PRO A 84 -6.71 15.59 -21.66
N THR A 85 -5.71 14.71 -21.54
CA THR A 85 -5.12 14.29 -20.24
C THR A 85 -4.11 15.32 -19.71
N THR A 86 -3.98 16.44 -20.42
CA THR A 86 -3.12 17.56 -20.06
C THR A 86 -3.93 18.86 -19.96
N THR A 87 -3.42 19.80 -19.21
CA THR A 87 -3.89 21.19 -19.17
C THR A 87 -3.47 21.93 -20.46
N PRO A 88 -4.03 23.12 -20.77
CA PRO A 88 -3.67 23.87 -21.99
C PRO A 88 -2.19 24.21 -22.13
N ASP A 89 -1.46 24.30 -21.02
CA ASP A 89 0.00 24.50 -20.95
C ASP A 89 0.80 23.19 -21.04
N GLY A 90 0.13 22.06 -21.34
CA GLY A 90 0.77 20.77 -21.56
C GLY A 90 1.08 19.95 -20.30
N MET A 91 0.65 20.41 -19.14
CA MET A 91 0.87 19.70 -17.88
C MET A 91 -0.14 18.55 -17.71
N PRO A 92 0.27 17.38 -17.17
CA PRO A 92 -0.66 16.31 -16.84
C PRO A 92 -1.72 16.76 -15.83
N LYS A 93 -2.97 16.38 -16.08
CA LYS A 93 -4.06 16.62 -15.13
C LYS A 93 -3.93 15.66 -13.96
N ALA A 94 -3.65 16.16 -12.75
CA ALA A 94 -3.60 15.38 -11.56
C ALA A 94 -4.99 14.90 -11.10
N GLU A 95 -5.04 13.71 -10.51
CA GLU A 95 -6.26 13.10 -9.98
C GLU A 95 -6.38 13.23 -8.45
N SER A 96 -5.52 14.03 -7.82
CA SER A 96 -5.51 14.21 -6.37
C SER A 96 -6.86 14.59 -5.76
N ASN A 97 -7.69 15.30 -6.50
CA ASN A 97 -9.03 15.68 -6.10
C ASN A 97 -10.04 14.51 -6.07
N LYS A 98 -9.72 13.38 -6.66
CA LYS A 98 -10.56 12.17 -6.62
C LYS A 98 -10.40 11.39 -5.31
N PHE A 99 -9.34 11.65 -4.56
CA PHE A 99 -9.04 11.03 -3.27
C PHE A 99 -9.41 11.98 -2.14
N ALA A 100 -10.69 12.34 -2.06
CA ALA A 100 -11.20 13.22 -1.02
C ALA A 100 -11.48 12.43 0.26
N TYR A 101 -10.95 12.89 1.38
CA TYR A 101 -11.25 12.33 2.69
C TYR A 101 -12.70 12.61 3.07
N ASP A 102 -13.36 11.59 3.62
CA ASP A 102 -14.75 11.68 4.06
C ASP A 102 -14.82 12.26 5.48
N ASP A 103 -15.05 13.55 5.55
CA ASP A 103 -15.22 14.29 6.81
C ASP A 103 -16.71 14.54 7.13
N SER A 104 -17.62 13.78 6.51
CA SER A 104 -19.06 13.95 6.73
C SER A 104 -19.49 13.54 8.15
N PRO A 105 -20.45 14.26 8.76
CA PRO A 105 -20.98 13.90 10.06
C PRO A 105 -21.68 12.53 10.10
N GLU A 106 -22.14 12.04 8.95
CA GLU A 106 -22.85 10.76 8.81
C GLU A 106 -21.94 9.55 9.01
N THR A 107 -20.63 9.68 8.79
CA THR A 107 -19.64 8.62 8.97
C THR A 107 -19.07 8.58 10.40
N GLY A 108 -19.60 9.37 11.32
CA GLY A 108 -19.14 9.49 12.69
C GLY A 108 -18.49 10.85 12.98
N LYS A 109 -17.67 10.91 14.02
CA LYS A 109 -16.92 12.15 14.30
C LYS A 109 -15.91 12.36 13.18
N PRO A 110 -15.98 13.45 12.40
CA PRO A 110 -15.01 13.70 11.35
C PRO A 110 -13.63 13.80 11.99
N MET A 111 -12.71 12.95 11.50
CA MET A 111 -11.34 12.97 11.93
C MET A 111 -10.58 13.92 11.02
N THR A 112 -10.37 15.13 11.49
CA THR A 112 -9.77 16.20 10.71
C THR A 112 -8.26 16.29 10.87
N THR A 113 -7.70 15.66 11.93
CA THR A 113 -6.27 15.72 12.23
C THR A 113 -5.73 14.39 12.75
N HIS A 114 -4.44 14.16 12.50
CA HIS A 114 -3.59 13.17 13.16
C HIS A 114 -2.42 13.87 13.87
N GLN A 115 -1.50 13.15 14.48
CA GLN A 115 -0.30 13.77 15.06
C GLN A 115 0.79 13.98 13.99
N TRP A 116 1.53 15.07 14.11
CA TRP A 116 2.77 15.28 13.36
C TRP A 116 3.99 14.71 14.11
N TYR A 117 5.18 14.85 13.56
CA TYR A 117 6.43 14.33 14.13
C TYR A 117 6.73 14.87 15.54
N ASP A 118 6.32 16.08 15.84
CA ASP A 118 6.47 16.76 17.13
C ASP A 118 5.30 16.56 18.08
N GLY A 119 4.29 15.77 17.67
CA GLY A 119 3.06 15.50 18.44
C GLY A 119 1.97 16.55 18.29
N THR A 120 2.18 17.61 17.51
CA THR A 120 1.14 18.59 17.21
C THR A 120 0.08 18.02 16.27
N ALA A 121 -1.14 18.61 16.30
CA ALA A 121 -2.20 18.23 15.39
C ALA A 121 -1.87 18.66 13.96
N HIS A 122 -1.99 17.74 13.02
CA HIS A 122 -1.75 17.95 11.59
C HIS A 122 -3.00 17.54 10.80
N PRO A 123 -3.49 18.36 9.86
CA PRO A 123 -4.60 17.99 9.01
C PRO A 123 -4.28 16.74 8.17
N TRP A 124 -5.31 15.93 7.91
CA TRP A 124 -5.21 14.86 6.93
C TRP A 124 -5.09 15.45 5.54
N GLU A 125 -4.01 15.11 4.83
CA GLU A 125 -3.73 15.60 3.49
C GLU A 125 -3.39 14.45 2.55
N PHE A 126 -4.07 14.40 1.41
CA PHE A 126 -3.71 13.44 0.36
C PHE A 126 -2.38 13.83 -0.29
N LYS A 127 -1.43 12.90 -0.28
CA LYS A 127 -0.10 13.11 -0.87
C LYS A 127 0.14 12.22 -2.09
N ARG A 128 -0.12 10.91 -1.93
CA ARG A 128 0.11 9.93 -3.00
C ARG A 128 -0.57 8.59 -2.74
N VAL A 129 -0.67 7.78 -3.79
CA VAL A 129 -1.11 6.38 -3.68
C VAL A 129 0.10 5.46 -3.55
N TRP A 130 0.21 4.77 -2.41
CA TRP A 130 1.27 3.81 -2.13
C TRP A 130 0.97 2.40 -2.65
N HIS A 131 -0.28 2.01 -2.66
CA HIS A 131 -0.67 0.63 -3.00
C HIS A 131 -1.99 0.62 -3.76
N LEU A 132 -2.05 -0.19 -4.80
CA LEU A 132 -3.27 -0.53 -5.54
C LEU A 132 -3.49 -2.03 -5.43
N GLU A 133 -4.66 -2.47 -4.97
CA GLU A 133 -5.01 -3.89 -4.87
C GLU A 133 -6.34 -4.16 -5.56
N PRO A 134 -6.34 -4.74 -6.77
CA PRO A 134 -7.57 -5.17 -7.43
C PRO A 134 -8.28 -6.27 -6.63
N SER A 135 -9.61 -6.26 -6.65
CA SER A 135 -10.45 -7.33 -6.10
C SER A 135 -10.09 -8.68 -6.71
N LEU A 136 -10.40 -9.74 -5.98
CA LEU A 136 -10.14 -11.12 -6.41
C LEU A 136 -11.30 -11.71 -7.23
N SER A 137 -12.46 -11.04 -7.28
CA SER A 137 -13.68 -11.52 -7.93
C SER A 137 -14.28 -10.55 -8.94
N ASP A 138 -13.97 -9.24 -8.83
CA ASP A 138 -14.54 -8.21 -9.70
C ASP A 138 -13.43 -7.35 -10.33
N PRO A 139 -13.29 -7.34 -11.67
CA PRO A 139 -12.24 -6.61 -12.36
C PRO A 139 -12.39 -5.08 -12.25
N ASP A 140 -13.58 -4.57 -11.95
CA ASP A 140 -13.84 -3.13 -11.82
C ASP A 140 -13.66 -2.63 -10.37
N THR A 141 -13.56 -3.52 -9.40
CA THR A 141 -13.25 -3.14 -8.03
C THR A 141 -11.75 -3.13 -7.78
N VAL A 142 -11.25 -1.99 -7.26
CA VAL A 142 -9.86 -1.80 -6.86
C VAL A 142 -9.79 -0.96 -5.59
N TYR A 143 -8.84 -1.31 -4.72
CA TYR A 143 -8.55 -0.58 -3.49
C TYR A 143 -7.26 0.23 -3.63
N ALA A 144 -7.20 1.39 -2.99
CA ALA A 144 -6.01 2.23 -2.93
C ALA A 144 -5.66 2.55 -1.47
N GLY A 145 -4.41 2.31 -1.13
CA GLY A 145 -3.81 2.78 0.12
C GLY A 145 -3.00 4.03 -0.15
N VAL A 146 -3.23 5.07 0.62
CA VAL A 146 -2.68 6.41 0.38
C VAL A 146 -1.84 6.93 1.54
N GLU A 147 -1.16 8.02 1.32
CA GLU A 147 -0.54 8.90 2.31
C GLU A 147 -1.29 10.26 2.26
N ASP A 148 -1.70 10.85 3.38
CA ASP A 148 -1.73 10.34 4.74
C ASP A 148 -2.69 9.15 4.82
N ALA A 149 -2.38 8.21 5.73
CA ALA A 149 -2.98 6.88 5.70
C ALA A 149 -4.51 6.85 5.69
N ALA A 150 -5.06 6.52 4.55
CA ALA A 150 -6.47 6.17 4.36
C ALA A 150 -6.58 5.06 3.31
N MET A 151 -7.73 4.41 3.28
CA MET A 151 -8.05 3.40 2.28
C MET A 151 -9.23 3.85 1.46
N PHE A 152 -9.07 3.81 0.14
CA PHE A 152 -10.12 4.13 -0.82
C PHE A 152 -10.53 2.89 -1.62
N LYS A 153 -11.78 2.89 -2.08
CA LYS A 153 -12.34 1.87 -2.94
C LYS A 153 -12.95 2.51 -4.19
N SER A 154 -12.66 1.94 -5.33
CA SER A 154 -13.38 2.16 -6.60
C SER A 154 -14.14 0.89 -6.95
N THR A 155 -15.31 1.03 -7.57
CA THR A 155 -16.13 -0.08 -8.10
C THR A 155 -16.45 0.12 -9.59
N ASP A 156 -15.74 1.02 -10.25
CA ASP A 156 -15.96 1.40 -11.65
C ASP A 156 -14.66 1.47 -12.47
N GLY A 157 -13.69 0.64 -12.08
CA GLY A 157 -12.40 0.52 -12.77
C GLY A 157 -11.48 1.72 -12.56
N ALA A 158 -11.47 2.27 -11.37
CA ALA A 158 -10.65 3.41 -10.92
C ALA A 158 -11.11 4.78 -11.48
N LYS A 159 -12.35 4.91 -11.95
CA LYS A 159 -12.89 6.19 -12.41
C LYS A 159 -13.22 7.10 -11.23
N ASN A 160 -13.88 6.56 -10.22
CA ASN A 160 -14.26 7.29 -9.01
C ASN A 160 -13.77 6.52 -7.77
N TRP A 161 -13.46 7.28 -6.72
CA TRP A 161 -12.93 6.75 -5.48
C TRP A 161 -13.78 7.21 -4.29
N LYS A 162 -14.06 6.30 -3.37
CA LYS A 162 -14.73 6.57 -2.11
C LYS A 162 -13.86 6.08 -0.97
N GLU A 163 -13.68 6.91 0.06
CA GLU A 163 -12.97 6.50 1.27
C GLU A 163 -13.74 5.42 2.02
N LEU A 164 -13.00 4.43 2.55
CA LEU A 164 -13.46 3.51 3.59
C LEU A 164 -13.13 4.16 4.95
N SER A 165 -13.91 5.15 5.31
CA SER A 165 -13.65 6.08 6.43
C SER A 165 -13.59 5.42 7.80
N GLY A 166 -14.12 4.19 7.95
CA GLY A 166 -14.00 3.40 9.17
C GLY A 166 -12.56 3.10 9.60
N LEU A 167 -11.59 3.16 8.69
CA LEU A 167 -10.18 3.00 9.03
C LEU A 167 -9.65 4.25 9.74
N ARG A 168 -9.74 5.40 9.12
CA ARG A 168 -9.29 6.68 9.68
C ARG A 168 -10.10 7.07 10.91
N GLY A 169 -11.40 6.74 10.91
CA GLY A 169 -12.31 6.91 12.04
C GLY A 169 -12.13 5.90 13.19
N HIS A 170 -11.14 4.97 13.11
CA HIS A 170 -10.80 4.12 14.25
C HIS A 170 -10.39 5.00 15.44
N GLY A 171 -10.77 4.62 16.67
CA GLY A 171 -10.58 5.43 17.87
C GLY A 171 -9.15 5.89 18.16
N THR A 172 -8.14 5.26 17.52
CA THR A 172 -6.72 5.64 17.63
C THR A 172 -6.24 6.57 16.51
N GLY A 173 -7.02 6.82 15.46
CA GLY A 173 -6.58 7.55 14.27
C GLY A 173 -5.96 8.91 14.56
N ALA A 174 -6.57 9.68 15.49
CA ALA A 174 -6.02 10.98 15.90
C ALA A 174 -4.62 10.92 16.54
N GLN A 175 -4.18 9.72 16.95
CA GLN A 175 -2.88 9.50 17.59
C GLN A 175 -1.83 8.94 16.61
N TRP A 176 -2.22 8.70 15.34
CA TRP A 176 -1.27 8.18 14.36
C TRP A 176 -0.25 9.26 14.02
N GLN A 177 1.01 8.85 14.02
CA GLN A 177 2.15 9.72 13.76
C GLN A 177 2.94 9.18 12.57
N PRO A 178 3.41 10.03 11.65
CA PRO A 178 4.23 9.58 10.53
C PRO A 178 5.56 9.02 11.01
N GLY A 179 6.04 7.98 10.32
CA GLY A 179 7.45 7.57 10.37
C GLY A 179 8.30 8.42 9.41
N ALA A 180 9.61 8.18 9.34
CA ALA A 180 10.52 8.89 8.45
C ALA A 180 10.10 8.83 6.95
N GLY A 181 9.35 7.79 6.55
CA GLY A 181 8.78 7.64 5.21
C GLY A 181 7.36 8.19 5.05
N GLY A 182 6.85 8.96 6.00
CA GLY A 182 5.48 9.46 6.02
C GLY A 182 4.50 8.52 6.72
N LEU A 183 3.22 8.88 6.68
CA LEU A 183 2.11 8.08 7.19
C LEU A 183 1.45 7.34 6.02
N GLY A 184 2.16 6.36 5.44
CA GLY A 184 1.74 5.68 4.21
C GLY A 184 1.04 4.35 4.47
N LEU A 185 -0.16 4.15 3.89
CA LEU A 185 -0.78 2.84 3.78
C LEU A 185 -0.23 2.11 2.55
N HIS A 186 0.81 1.30 2.76
CA HIS A 186 1.62 0.71 1.70
C HIS A 186 1.35 -0.78 1.44
N THR A 187 0.51 -1.44 2.23
CA THR A 187 0.16 -2.84 2.00
C THR A 187 -1.33 -3.07 2.20
N ILE A 188 -1.97 -3.69 1.22
CA ILE A 188 -3.34 -4.20 1.28
C ILE A 188 -3.28 -5.66 0.86
N LEU A 189 -3.83 -6.56 1.67
CA LEU A 189 -3.99 -7.97 1.37
C LEU A 189 -5.46 -8.35 1.50
N ILE A 190 -6.00 -9.01 0.50
CA ILE A 190 -7.36 -9.53 0.50
C ILE A 190 -7.31 -11.03 0.75
N ASP A 191 -8.10 -11.52 1.70
CA ASP A 191 -8.21 -12.96 1.97
C ASP A 191 -8.87 -13.66 0.78
N PRO A 192 -8.20 -14.61 0.12
CA PRO A 192 -8.76 -15.29 -1.07
C PRO A 192 -9.96 -16.19 -0.79
N LYS A 193 -10.26 -16.46 0.47
CA LYS A 193 -11.44 -17.25 0.88
C LYS A 193 -12.60 -16.39 1.39
N ASN A 194 -12.33 -15.12 1.72
CA ASN A 194 -13.31 -14.17 2.21
C ASN A 194 -12.85 -12.74 1.90
N GLU A 195 -13.26 -12.17 0.79
CA GLU A 195 -12.87 -10.83 0.36
C GLU A 195 -13.30 -9.71 1.32
N LYS A 196 -14.23 -9.96 2.23
CA LYS A 196 -14.56 -9.01 3.31
C LYS A 196 -13.43 -8.91 4.35
N ARG A 197 -12.60 -9.95 4.45
CA ARG A 197 -11.41 -9.91 5.30
C ARG A 197 -10.25 -9.32 4.54
N MET A 198 -9.73 -8.22 5.05
CA MET A 198 -8.53 -7.57 4.52
C MET A 198 -7.56 -7.26 5.64
N TYR A 199 -6.28 -7.25 5.31
CA TYR A 199 -5.19 -6.84 6.18
C TYR A 199 -4.48 -5.66 5.54
N ILE A 200 -4.15 -4.67 6.34
CA ILE A 200 -3.38 -3.51 5.88
C ILE A 200 -2.20 -3.24 6.78
N ALA A 201 -1.21 -2.55 6.24
CA ALA A 201 -0.09 -2.03 7.01
C ALA A 201 0.16 -0.56 6.69
N ILE A 202 0.38 0.20 7.76
CA ILE A 202 0.62 1.63 7.74
C ILE A 202 1.97 1.90 8.40
N SER A 203 2.80 2.71 7.75
CA SER A 203 4.07 3.19 8.30
C SER A 203 3.81 3.96 9.59
N ALA A 204 4.39 3.46 10.69
CA ALA A 204 4.32 3.97 12.05
C ALA A 204 2.92 4.01 12.72
N ALA A 205 1.87 3.45 12.08
CA ALA A 205 0.60 3.20 12.77
C ALA A 205 0.36 1.71 13.06
N GLY A 206 1.04 0.81 12.34
CA GLY A 206 0.93 -0.63 12.55
C GLY A 206 0.09 -1.34 11.49
N ALA A 207 -0.36 -2.54 11.84
CA ALA A 207 -1.22 -3.36 10.99
C ALA A 207 -2.65 -3.39 11.53
N PHE A 208 -3.61 -3.46 10.60
CA PHE A 208 -5.04 -3.53 10.94
C PHE A 208 -5.71 -4.61 10.10
N ARG A 209 -6.83 -5.14 10.62
CA ARG A 209 -7.69 -6.08 9.92
C ARG A 209 -9.13 -5.60 9.93
N THR A 210 -9.82 -5.80 8.81
CA THR A 210 -11.27 -5.75 8.70
C THR A 210 -11.81 -7.15 8.41
N ASP A 211 -13.01 -7.45 8.86
CA ASP A 211 -13.75 -8.67 8.54
C ASP A 211 -15.10 -8.34 7.86
N ASP A 212 -15.39 -7.07 7.58
CA ASP A 212 -16.66 -6.56 7.04
C ASP A 212 -16.49 -5.73 5.75
N GLY A 213 -15.36 -5.86 5.08
CA GLY A 213 -15.10 -5.18 3.80
C GLY A 213 -14.64 -3.73 3.95
N GLY A 214 -14.11 -3.38 5.11
CA GLY A 214 -13.53 -2.06 5.38
C GLY A 214 -14.47 -1.08 6.07
N LEU A 215 -15.64 -1.54 6.53
CA LEU A 215 -16.56 -0.70 7.32
C LEU A 215 -15.99 -0.43 8.71
N THR A 216 -15.44 -1.47 9.35
CA THR A 216 -14.74 -1.36 10.63
C THR A 216 -13.37 -2.01 10.58
N TRP A 217 -12.46 -1.53 11.43
CA TRP A 217 -11.08 -2.01 11.51
C TRP A 217 -10.68 -2.26 12.94
N LYS A 218 -9.83 -3.26 13.14
CA LYS A 218 -9.19 -3.51 14.43
C LYS A 218 -7.66 -3.56 14.27
N PRO A 219 -6.89 -3.00 15.19
CA PRO A 219 -5.45 -3.16 15.21
C PRO A 219 -5.10 -4.63 15.48
N ILE A 220 -4.07 -5.13 14.79
CA ILE A 220 -3.57 -6.50 14.93
C ILE A 220 -2.08 -6.48 15.27
N ASN A 221 -1.71 -5.75 16.31
CA ASN A 221 -0.31 -5.52 16.67
C ASN A 221 0.12 -6.25 17.96
N ARG A 222 -0.76 -7.05 18.54
CA ARG A 222 -0.49 -7.77 19.79
C ARG A 222 0.68 -8.75 19.62
N GLY A 223 1.63 -8.67 20.55
CA GLY A 223 2.85 -9.48 20.51
C GLY A 223 4.01 -8.87 19.75
N LEU A 224 3.77 -7.72 19.07
CA LEU A 224 4.86 -6.98 18.44
C LEU A 224 5.65 -6.22 19.51
N LYS A 225 6.98 -6.23 19.37
CA LYS A 225 7.90 -5.50 20.23
C LYS A 225 8.91 -4.73 19.39
N SER A 226 9.32 -3.57 19.84
CA SER A 226 10.46 -2.84 19.32
C SER A 226 11.17 -2.12 20.45
N GLN A 227 12.38 -1.63 20.19
CA GLN A 227 13.11 -0.87 21.24
C GLN A 227 12.37 0.45 21.60
N TYR A 228 11.56 0.99 20.69
CA TYR A 228 10.80 2.23 20.90
C TYR A 228 9.39 1.99 21.42
N ILE A 229 8.87 0.77 21.28
CA ILE A 229 7.55 0.36 21.75
C ILE A 229 7.72 -0.97 22.46
N PRO A 230 8.15 -0.96 23.73
CA PRO A 230 8.42 -2.18 24.50
C PRO A 230 7.13 -2.90 24.94
N ASP A 231 5.99 -2.18 25.02
CA ASP A 231 4.71 -2.76 25.36
C ASP A 231 4.22 -3.72 24.26
N PRO A 232 4.09 -5.03 24.55
CA PRO A 232 3.61 -6.00 23.58
C PRO A 232 2.11 -5.89 23.29
N ASN A 233 1.38 -5.06 24.03
CA ASN A 233 -0.05 -4.82 23.83
C ASN A 233 -0.33 -3.47 23.19
N ALA A 234 0.69 -2.70 22.79
CA ALA A 234 0.50 -1.43 22.09
C ALA A 234 -0.33 -1.63 20.83
N GLU A 235 -1.43 -0.90 20.71
CA GLU A 235 -2.36 -1.01 19.59
C GLU A 235 -1.83 -0.38 18.31
N ILE A 236 -1.00 0.65 18.43
CA ILE A 236 -0.50 1.47 17.32
C ILE A 236 0.99 1.80 17.49
N GLY A 237 1.55 2.53 16.53
CA GLY A 237 2.91 3.05 16.60
C GLY A 237 3.97 2.11 16.02
N HIS A 238 3.62 0.86 15.71
CA HIS A 238 4.57 -0.08 15.11
C HIS A 238 4.85 0.25 13.65
N CYS A 239 6.14 0.36 13.31
CA CYS A 239 6.56 0.51 11.93
C CYS A 239 6.57 -0.86 11.24
N VAL A 240 5.55 -1.10 10.42
CA VAL A 240 5.43 -2.30 9.59
C VAL A 240 5.87 -1.95 8.17
N HIS A 241 6.71 -2.77 7.56
CA HIS A 241 7.21 -2.54 6.20
C HIS A 241 6.48 -3.34 5.13
N ARG A 242 6.05 -4.55 5.47
CA ARG A 242 5.32 -5.40 4.54
C ARG A 242 4.52 -6.46 5.27
N LEU A 243 3.34 -6.79 4.72
CA LEU A 243 2.62 -8.02 5.03
C LEU A 243 2.64 -8.96 3.83
N ALA A 244 2.62 -10.26 4.10
CA ALA A 244 2.46 -11.30 3.09
C ALA A 244 1.48 -12.36 3.58
N LEU A 245 0.47 -12.66 2.76
CA LEU A 245 -0.56 -13.64 3.04
C LEU A 245 -0.22 -14.97 2.38
N HIS A 246 -0.43 -16.07 3.09
CA HIS A 246 -0.33 -17.40 2.51
C HIS A 246 -1.65 -17.80 1.83
N GLY A 247 -1.65 -17.91 0.50
CA GLY A 247 -2.87 -18.08 -0.29
C GLY A 247 -3.72 -19.29 0.07
N SER A 248 -3.13 -20.44 0.46
CA SER A 248 -3.88 -21.63 0.90
C SER A 248 -4.22 -21.63 2.38
N LYS A 249 -3.55 -20.78 3.18
CA LYS A 249 -3.73 -20.65 4.63
C LYS A 249 -3.92 -19.19 5.01
N PRO A 250 -5.07 -18.58 4.73
CA PRO A 250 -5.28 -17.14 4.88
C PRO A 250 -5.22 -16.63 6.33
N ASN A 251 -5.27 -17.53 7.32
CA ASN A 251 -5.00 -17.17 8.71
C ASN A 251 -3.50 -17.04 9.03
N THR A 252 -2.62 -17.52 8.12
CA THR A 252 -1.18 -17.36 8.26
C THR A 252 -0.72 -16.14 7.50
N VAL A 253 -0.25 -15.13 8.24
CA VAL A 253 0.28 -13.89 7.68
C VAL A 253 1.70 -13.69 8.20
N PHE A 254 2.60 -13.23 7.33
CA PHE A 254 3.95 -12.80 7.67
C PHE A 254 4.02 -11.28 7.66
N MET A 255 4.82 -10.73 8.56
CA MET A 255 5.06 -9.31 8.70
C MET A 255 6.56 -9.04 8.73
N GLN A 256 7.03 -8.14 7.88
CA GLN A 256 8.36 -7.56 7.97
C GLN A 256 8.30 -6.25 8.76
N LYS A 257 9.09 -6.15 9.80
CA LYS A 257 9.38 -4.93 10.55
C LYS A 257 10.82 -4.49 10.25
N HIS A 258 11.33 -3.49 10.98
CA HIS A 258 12.70 -3.00 10.76
C HIS A 258 13.76 -4.12 10.86
N TRP A 259 13.65 -4.99 11.87
CA TRP A 259 14.68 -6.00 12.18
C TRP A 259 14.14 -7.41 12.26
N ASP A 260 12.83 -7.56 12.32
CA ASP A 260 12.19 -8.82 12.64
C ASP A 260 11.22 -9.24 11.54
N VAL A 261 11.16 -10.54 11.32
CA VAL A 261 10.08 -11.17 10.58
C VAL A 261 9.15 -11.80 11.60
N MET A 262 7.91 -11.35 11.59
CA MET A 262 6.87 -11.88 12.47
C MET A 262 5.94 -12.78 11.69
N ARG A 263 5.32 -13.73 12.37
CA ARG A 263 4.30 -14.62 11.81
C ARG A 263 3.13 -14.72 12.78
N THR A 264 1.94 -14.72 12.22
CA THR A 264 0.71 -15.14 12.87
C THR A 264 0.14 -16.37 12.18
N ASP A 265 -0.59 -17.21 12.90
CA ASP A 265 -1.36 -18.34 12.36
C ASP A 265 -2.85 -18.21 12.73
N ASP A 266 -3.24 -17.10 13.35
CA ASP A 266 -4.59 -16.78 13.84
C ASP A 266 -5.13 -15.45 13.30
N SER A 267 -4.77 -15.12 12.05
CA SER A 267 -5.26 -13.91 11.37
C SER A 267 -4.82 -12.59 12.02
N GLY A 268 -3.68 -12.57 12.69
CA GLY A 268 -3.10 -11.37 13.29
C GLY A 268 -3.50 -11.15 14.75
N ASP A 269 -4.26 -12.06 15.37
CA ASP A 269 -4.64 -11.89 16.77
C ASP A 269 -3.43 -12.04 17.71
N ASN A 270 -2.43 -12.86 17.33
CA ASN A 270 -1.14 -12.97 18.03
C ASN A 270 0.01 -13.11 17.04
N TRP A 271 1.12 -12.45 17.33
CA TRP A 271 2.34 -12.51 16.53
C TRP A 271 3.49 -13.15 17.29
N ARG A 272 4.31 -13.94 16.60
CA ARG A 272 5.56 -14.47 17.08
C ARG A 272 6.69 -14.18 16.11
N GLU A 273 7.87 -13.92 16.62
CA GLU A 273 9.06 -13.75 15.79
C GLU A 273 9.42 -15.07 15.11
N VAL A 274 9.68 -15.01 13.81
CA VAL A 274 10.27 -16.13 13.07
C VAL A 274 11.76 -16.13 13.37
N ARG A 275 12.14 -16.91 14.39
CA ARG A 275 13.56 -17.10 14.71
C ARG A 275 14.21 -17.94 13.63
N GLN A 276 15.47 -17.64 13.35
CA GLN A 276 16.29 -18.47 12.47
C GLN A 276 16.33 -19.91 13.00
N SER A 277 16.27 -20.88 12.07
CA SER A 277 16.77 -22.21 12.31
C SER A 277 18.24 -22.12 12.79
N PRO A 278 18.71 -23.03 13.67
CA PRO A 278 20.11 -23.09 14.09
C PRO A 278 21.12 -23.08 12.93
N ASP A 279 20.67 -23.43 11.74
CA ASP A 279 21.47 -23.59 10.52
C ASP A 279 21.75 -22.27 9.74
N GLY A 280 21.41 -21.13 10.30
CA GLY A 280 21.97 -19.82 9.88
C GLY A 280 21.53 -19.25 8.53
N PHE A 281 20.40 -19.66 7.95
CA PHE A 281 20.04 -19.29 6.57
C PHE A 281 19.47 -17.86 6.37
N TRP A 282 19.02 -17.17 7.43
CA TRP A 282 18.50 -15.78 7.31
C TRP A 282 19.16 -14.87 8.36
N LEU A 283 19.76 -13.79 7.93
CA LEU A 283 20.42 -12.74 8.70
C LEU A 283 21.86 -13.06 9.16
N ARG A 284 22.80 -12.91 8.26
CA ARG A 284 24.18 -12.69 8.64
C ARG A 284 24.31 -11.35 9.36
N ASP A 285 24.87 -11.46 10.59
CA ASP A 285 25.58 -10.42 11.33
C ASP A 285 24.77 -9.34 12.07
N ARG A 286 24.74 -9.47 13.39
CA ARG A 286 24.30 -8.42 14.33
C ARG A 286 25.09 -7.10 14.14
N ARG A 287 26.26 -7.12 13.54
CA ARG A 287 27.06 -5.92 13.22
C ARG A 287 26.56 -5.18 11.99
N ALA A 288 25.91 -5.86 11.05
CA ALA A 288 25.19 -5.22 9.95
C ALA A 288 23.95 -4.45 10.45
N ARG A 289 23.32 -4.89 11.55
CA ARG A 289 22.19 -4.20 12.20
C ARG A 289 22.56 -2.80 12.69
N ALA A 290 23.80 -2.54 13.07
CA ALA A 290 24.25 -1.22 13.52
C ALA A 290 24.51 -0.25 12.35
N ARG A 291 24.90 -0.76 11.18
CA ARG A 291 25.20 0.08 10.02
C ARG A 291 23.97 0.44 9.17
N THR A 292 22.89 -0.35 9.26
CA THR A 292 21.61 -0.02 8.60
C THR A 292 20.77 0.98 9.40
N ARG A 293 21.21 1.31 10.62
CA ARG A 293 20.54 2.28 11.49
C ARG A 293 20.49 3.70 10.91
N ASP A 294 21.49 4.06 10.11
CA ASP A 294 21.67 5.45 9.68
C ASP A 294 21.00 5.80 8.35
N HIS A 295 20.45 4.80 7.62
CA HIS A 295 19.89 5.03 6.28
C HIS A 295 18.39 4.84 6.12
N LEU A 296 17.68 4.34 7.14
CA LEU A 296 16.23 4.08 7.04
C LEU A 296 15.38 4.88 8.04
N CYS A 297 16.00 5.50 9.05
CA CYS A 297 15.31 6.37 10.03
C CYS A 297 16.12 7.64 10.34
N GLY A 298 17.17 7.94 9.60
CA GLY A 298 17.92 9.18 9.68
C GLY A 298 17.21 10.25 8.86
N ALA A 299 16.66 11.27 9.51
CA ALA A 299 16.49 12.56 8.87
C ALA A 299 17.88 13.03 8.47
N ASP A 300 18.12 13.23 7.18
CA ASP A 300 19.25 14.04 6.72
C ASP A 300 19.03 15.46 7.29
N GLN A 301 19.73 15.76 8.38
CA GLN A 301 20.04 17.11 8.74
C GLN A 301 21.31 17.46 7.95
N GLU A 302 21.12 18.08 6.80
CA GLU A 302 21.92 19.19 6.27
C GLU A 302 21.14 19.88 5.18
#